data_baede7ee402c5ec3e229e3950e168df9
#
_entry.id   baede7ee402c5ec3e229e3950e168df9
#
_cell.length_a   1.000
_cell.length_b   1.000
_cell.length_c   1.000
_cell.angle_alpha   90.00
_cell.angle_beta   90.00
_cell.angle_gamma   90.00
#
_symmetry.space_group_name_H-M   'P 1'
#
loop_
_entity.id
_entity.type
_entity.pdbx_description
1 polymer ?
#
loop_
_entity_poly.entity_id
_entity_poly.type
_entity_poly.pdbx_seq_one_letter_code
_entity_poly.pdbx_strand_id
1 'polypeptide(L)'
;SGGEPWGLLALKAAVADRLVFSKLRARFGGNVRFFISGGAPLSRDIAEFFHAANIHILEGYGLTESCAASFVNLPTAYKFGTVGPPLVGVEFKLDESDGEILIKSRGVMRGYRNRPEETAAVLEDGWLRTGDIGEVDPEGFLRITDRKKDLIKTSGGKYVAPQKLENKLKAMSPYVSQVLVHGNARNYCSALITLNEDEIGKWAEDNGLGDASLSVLAENEAVRALIEPLVESLNADLARYETIKKFAILPADFAQ
;
A
#
# COMPACT_ATOMS: atom_id res chain seq x y z
N SER A 1 21.50 -0.51 -3.05
CA SER A 1 22.89 -0.90 -2.74
C SER A 1 23.10 -0.69 -1.24
N GLY A 2 22.82 -1.74 -0.43
CA GLY A 2 23.02 -1.73 1.00
C GLY A 2 24.46 -2.06 1.36
N GLY A 3 25.35 -1.04 1.34
CA GLY A 3 26.65 -1.17 1.94
C GLY A 3 26.53 -1.11 3.46
N GLU A 4 27.37 -1.87 4.19
CA GLU A 4 27.46 -1.76 5.64
C GLU A 4 27.80 -0.30 6.04
N PRO A 5 27.15 0.23 7.11
CA PRO A 5 27.44 1.59 7.57
C PRO A 5 28.88 1.69 8.07
N TRP A 6 29.59 2.76 7.71
CA TRP A 6 30.96 3.00 8.13
C TRP A 6 31.13 4.35 8.84
N GLY A 7 32.19 4.50 9.66
CA GLY A 7 32.49 5.74 10.36
C GLY A 7 31.41 6.14 11.38
N LEU A 8 31.02 7.42 11.40
CA LEU A 8 30.01 7.98 12.33
C LEU A 8 28.63 7.33 12.18
N LEU A 9 28.29 6.88 10.96
CA LEU A 9 27.04 6.20 10.69
C LEU A 9 26.99 4.81 11.36
N ALA A 10 28.11 4.08 11.35
CA ALA A 10 28.23 2.81 12.05
C ALA A 10 28.06 2.97 13.58
N LEU A 11 28.63 4.02 14.16
CA LEU A 11 28.45 4.32 15.58
C LEU A 11 26.99 4.63 15.93
N LYS A 12 26.33 5.47 15.13
CA LYS A 12 24.90 5.78 15.29
C LYS A 12 24.02 4.52 15.18
N ALA A 13 24.30 3.66 14.20
CA ALA A 13 23.60 2.40 14.00
C ALA A 13 23.78 1.45 15.21
N ALA A 14 25.00 1.33 15.75
CA ALA A 14 25.27 0.51 16.93
C ALA A 14 24.55 1.02 18.18
N VAL A 15 24.50 2.34 18.39
CA VAL A 15 23.72 2.96 19.48
C VAL A 15 22.23 2.71 19.32
N ALA A 16 21.69 2.92 18.12
CA ALA A 16 20.29 2.66 17.82
C ALA A 16 19.94 1.18 18.02
N ASP A 17 20.81 0.28 17.59
CA ASP A 17 20.65 -1.17 17.79
C ASP A 17 20.56 -1.53 19.27
N ARG A 18 21.52 -1.06 20.06
CA ARG A 18 21.58 -1.36 21.49
C ARG A 18 20.40 -0.79 22.30
N LEU A 19 19.96 0.42 21.98
CA LEU A 19 18.94 1.13 22.76
C LEU A 19 17.51 0.82 22.34
N VAL A 20 17.29 0.55 21.04
CA VAL A 20 15.96 0.43 20.44
C VAL A 20 15.78 -0.93 19.75
N PHE A 21 16.57 -1.24 18.73
CA PHE A 21 16.30 -2.37 17.85
C PHE A 21 16.48 -3.73 18.52
N SER A 22 17.46 -3.87 19.42
CA SER A 22 17.61 -5.10 20.22
C SER A 22 16.38 -5.37 21.08
N LYS A 23 15.79 -4.33 21.70
CA LYS A 23 14.58 -4.46 22.51
C LYS A 23 13.36 -4.79 21.64
N LEU A 24 13.29 -4.20 20.44
CA LEU A 24 12.24 -4.50 19.47
C LEU A 24 12.30 -5.97 19.05
N ARG A 25 13.48 -6.47 18.66
CA ARG A 25 13.68 -7.88 18.31
C ARG A 25 13.37 -8.84 19.47
N ALA A 26 13.73 -8.46 20.70
CA ALA A 26 13.44 -9.28 21.88
C ALA A 26 11.94 -9.47 22.11
N ARG A 27 11.09 -8.51 21.76
CA ARG A 27 9.63 -8.64 21.83
C ARG A 27 9.07 -9.72 20.90
N PHE A 28 9.77 -10.04 19.82
CA PHE A 28 9.45 -11.16 18.92
C PHE A 28 10.12 -12.47 19.32
N GLY A 29 10.66 -12.57 20.55
CA GLY A 29 11.26 -13.81 21.08
C GLY A 29 12.66 -14.13 20.57
N GLY A 30 13.28 -13.27 19.74
CA GLY A 30 14.67 -13.40 19.28
C GLY A 30 14.97 -14.49 18.25
N ASN A 31 14.00 -15.37 17.93
CA ASN A 31 14.19 -16.53 17.04
C ASN A 31 13.48 -16.38 15.68
N VAL A 32 12.76 -15.29 15.44
CA VAL A 32 12.09 -15.04 14.17
C VAL A 32 13.14 -14.73 13.11
N ARG A 33 13.12 -15.47 12.01
CA ARG A 33 14.03 -15.28 10.88
C ARG A 33 13.51 -14.21 9.91
N PHE A 34 12.21 -14.24 9.62
CA PHE A 34 11.51 -13.27 8.79
C PHE A 34 9.99 -13.37 9.02
N PHE A 35 9.27 -12.34 8.64
CA PHE A 35 7.81 -12.31 8.55
C PHE A 35 7.40 -12.33 7.07
N ILE A 36 6.18 -12.78 6.80
CA ILE A 36 5.55 -12.63 5.49
C ILE A 36 4.33 -11.72 5.66
N SER A 37 4.27 -10.68 4.84
CA SER A 37 3.12 -9.79 4.72
C SER A 37 2.41 -10.06 3.40
N GLY A 38 1.08 -10.24 3.45
CA GLY A 38 0.26 -10.47 2.27
C GLY A 38 -1.19 -10.07 2.50
N GLY A 39 -1.98 -10.04 1.43
CA GLY A 39 -3.39 -9.67 1.47
C GLY A 39 -3.66 -8.16 1.40
N ALA A 40 -2.67 -7.32 1.70
CA ALA A 40 -2.71 -5.87 1.52
C ALA A 40 -1.30 -5.33 1.23
N PRO A 41 -1.16 -4.16 0.57
CA PRO A 41 0.14 -3.54 0.36
C PRO A 41 0.82 -3.16 1.68
N LEU A 42 2.11 -3.46 1.80
CA LEU A 42 2.93 -2.98 2.90
C LEU A 42 3.53 -1.61 2.55
N SER A 43 3.46 -0.66 3.47
CA SER A 43 4.16 0.62 3.30
C SER A 43 5.66 0.38 3.17
N ARG A 44 6.27 0.98 2.17
CA ARG A 44 7.71 0.90 1.93
C ARG A 44 8.51 1.40 3.13
N ASP A 45 8.09 2.52 3.74
CA ASP A 45 8.78 3.11 4.90
C ASP A 45 8.74 2.16 6.11
N ILE A 46 7.61 1.47 6.32
CA ILE A 46 7.49 0.43 7.35
C ILE A 46 8.43 -0.74 7.07
N ALA A 47 8.47 -1.22 5.82
CA ALA A 47 9.35 -2.31 5.43
C ALA A 47 10.83 -1.94 5.62
N GLU A 48 11.24 -0.73 5.21
CA GLU A 48 12.59 -0.21 5.36
C GLU A 48 12.97 0.00 6.84
N PHE A 49 12.04 0.52 7.66
CA PHE A 49 12.26 0.68 9.11
C PHE A 49 12.54 -0.67 9.80
N PHE A 50 11.67 -1.66 9.57
CA PHE A 50 11.87 -2.99 10.15
C PHE A 50 13.12 -3.68 9.63
N HIS A 51 13.44 -3.48 8.35
CA HIS A 51 14.69 -3.98 7.78
C HIS A 51 15.92 -3.34 8.47
N ALA A 52 15.91 -2.03 8.72
CA ALA A 52 16.97 -1.35 9.46
C ALA A 52 17.12 -1.89 10.89
N ALA A 53 16.03 -2.38 11.49
CA ALA A 53 16.02 -3.06 12.79
C ALA A 53 16.46 -4.54 12.70
N ASN A 54 16.88 -5.03 11.53
CA ASN A 54 17.17 -6.43 11.21
C ASN A 54 15.98 -7.36 11.47
N ILE A 55 14.78 -6.86 11.14
CA ILE A 55 13.52 -7.61 11.13
C ILE A 55 13.04 -7.62 9.67
N HIS A 56 13.17 -8.76 9.02
CA HIS A 56 12.82 -8.88 7.61
C HIS A 56 11.32 -9.14 7.48
N ILE A 57 10.60 -8.26 6.78
CA ILE A 57 9.21 -8.45 6.38
C ILE A 57 9.21 -8.61 4.86
N LEU A 58 8.88 -9.79 4.39
CA LEU A 58 8.86 -10.16 2.98
C LEU A 58 7.42 -10.09 2.49
N GLU A 59 7.19 -9.31 1.43
CA GLU A 59 5.86 -9.22 0.83
C GLU A 59 5.61 -10.42 -0.08
N GLY A 60 4.36 -10.92 -0.06
CA GLY A 60 3.86 -11.94 -0.95
C GLY A 60 2.49 -11.59 -1.49
N TYR A 61 2.17 -12.10 -2.67
CA TYR A 61 0.91 -11.88 -3.35
C TYR A 61 0.28 -13.20 -3.80
N GLY A 62 -1.02 -13.25 -3.65
CA GLY A 62 -1.87 -14.32 -4.15
C GLY A 62 -3.31 -14.11 -3.70
N LEU A 63 -4.18 -14.99 -4.16
CA LEU A 63 -5.61 -14.93 -3.94
C LEU A 63 -6.11 -16.29 -3.43
N THR A 64 -7.30 -16.31 -2.87
CA THR A 64 -8.02 -17.54 -2.55
C THR A 64 -8.17 -18.41 -3.80
N GLU A 65 -8.42 -17.79 -4.94
CA GLU A 65 -8.56 -18.39 -6.26
C GLU A 65 -7.27 -19.03 -6.80
N SER A 66 -6.10 -18.63 -6.26
CA SER A 66 -4.79 -19.23 -6.60
C SER A 66 -4.19 -20.07 -5.46
N CYS A 67 -5.00 -20.43 -4.45
CA CYS A 67 -4.57 -21.24 -3.30
C CYS A 67 -3.44 -20.58 -2.50
N ALA A 68 -3.66 -19.33 -2.06
CA ALA A 68 -2.73 -18.48 -1.33
C ALA A 68 -1.64 -17.85 -2.22
N ALA A 69 -0.36 -17.92 -1.83
CA ALA A 69 0.69 -17.17 -2.49
C ALA A 69 1.04 -17.71 -3.88
N SER A 70 1.11 -16.80 -4.85
CA SER A 70 1.65 -17.06 -6.19
C SER A 70 2.99 -16.37 -6.42
N PHE A 71 3.26 -15.28 -5.68
CA PHE A 71 4.52 -14.54 -5.69
C PHE A 71 4.97 -14.31 -4.26
N VAL A 72 6.28 -14.29 -4.02
CA VAL A 72 6.83 -13.96 -2.72
C VAL A 72 8.26 -13.44 -2.82
N ASN A 73 8.59 -12.39 -2.08
CA ASN A 73 9.96 -11.99 -1.84
C ASN A 73 10.68 -13.05 -1.00
N LEU A 74 11.92 -13.37 -1.34
CA LEU A 74 12.73 -14.34 -0.63
C LEU A 74 13.78 -13.63 0.25
N PRO A 75 14.24 -14.24 1.35
CA PRO A 75 15.27 -13.63 2.21
C PRO A 75 16.56 -13.27 1.46
N THR A 76 16.86 -14.00 0.38
CA THR A 76 18.06 -13.81 -0.45
C THR A 76 17.81 -12.98 -1.72
N ALA A 77 16.55 -12.69 -2.05
CA ALA A 77 16.14 -11.95 -3.25
C ALA A 77 14.82 -11.24 -3.00
N TYR A 78 14.88 -10.00 -2.53
CA TYR A 78 13.70 -9.17 -2.25
C TYR A 78 13.95 -7.72 -2.67
N LYS A 79 12.84 -7.04 -2.99
CA LYS A 79 12.81 -5.61 -3.28
C LYS A 79 11.60 -4.97 -2.59
N PHE A 80 11.84 -3.88 -1.87
CA PHE A 80 10.75 -3.12 -1.24
C PHE A 80 9.74 -2.60 -2.26
N GLY A 81 8.47 -2.72 -1.92
CA GLY A 81 7.36 -2.31 -2.78
C GLY A 81 7.12 -3.25 -3.97
N THR A 82 7.65 -4.47 -3.91
CA THR A 82 7.32 -5.57 -4.83
C THR A 82 6.86 -6.79 -4.05
N VAL A 83 6.11 -7.65 -4.69
CA VAL A 83 5.68 -8.92 -4.12
C VAL A 83 6.58 -10.10 -4.49
N GLY A 84 7.74 -9.81 -5.08
CA GLY A 84 8.76 -10.80 -5.43
C GLY A 84 8.55 -11.46 -6.79
N PRO A 85 9.39 -12.47 -7.10
CA PRO A 85 9.24 -13.30 -8.27
C PRO A 85 8.13 -14.34 -8.09
N PRO A 86 7.66 -14.99 -9.18
CA PRO A 86 6.69 -16.07 -9.10
C PRO A 86 7.28 -17.29 -8.35
N LEU A 87 6.41 -17.99 -7.62
CA LEU A 87 6.77 -19.27 -7.00
C LEU A 87 6.98 -20.35 -8.06
N VAL A 88 7.74 -21.37 -7.70
CA VAL A 88 8.00 -22.52 -8.59
C VAL A 88 6.69 -23.16 -9.03
N GLY A 89 6.51 -23.28 -10.34
CA GLY A 89 5.30 -23.86 -10.95
C GLY A 89 4.16 -22.84 -11.15
N VAL A 90 4.41 -21.55 -10.92
CA VAL A 90 3.51 -20.47 -11.29
C VAL A 90 3.99 -19.83 -12.59
N GLU A 91 3.14 -19.89 -13.60
CA GLU A 91 3.27 -19.13 -14.83
C GLU A 91 2.42 -17.85 -14.70
N PHE A 92 2.90 -16.74 -15.22
CA PHE A 92 2.14 -15.50 -15.24
C PHE A 92 2.40 -14.68 -16.50
N LYS A 93 1.50 -13.81 -16.81
CA LYS A 93 1.63 -12.78 -17.85
C LYS A 93 0.82 -11.55 -17.47
N LEU A 94 1.15 -10.41 -18.05
CA LEU A 94 0.34 -9.20 -17.97
C LEU A 94 -0.50 -9.09 -19.26
N ASP A 95 -1.77 -8.71 -19.11
CA ASP A 95 -2.63 -8.38 -20.23
C ASP A 95 -2.08 -7.12 -20.92
N GLU A 96 -1.90 -7.18 -22.24
CA GLU A 96 -1.31 -6.07 -23.02
C GLU A 96 -2.18 -4.82 -23.03
N SER A 97 -3.48 -4.96 -22.80
CA SER A 97 -4.42 -3.83 -22.89
C SER A 97 -4.47 -2.98 -21.62
N ASP A 98 -4.30 -3.58 -20.45
CA ASP A 98 -4.51 -2.89 -19.17
C ASP A 98 -3.52 -3.28 -18.06
N GLY A 99 -2.63 -4.23 -18.31
CA GLY A 99 -1.64 -4.70 -17.34
C GLY A 99 -2.22 -5.62 -16.26
N GLU A 100 -3.42 -6.19 -16.48
CA GLU A 100 -3.99 -7.18 -15.57
C GLU A 100 -3.07 -8.40 -15.44
N ILE A 101 -2.85 -8.84 -14.20
CA ILE A 101 -2.05 -10.02 -13.91
C ILE A 101 -2.88 -11.27 -14.17
N LEU A 102 -2.39 -12.14 -15.06
CA LEU A 102 -2.95 -13.46 -15.32
C LEU A 102 -2.03 -14.52 -14.74
N ILE A 103 -2.60 -15.47 -14.03
CA ILE A 103 -1.84 -16.55 -13.34
C ILE A 103 -2.31 -17.92 -13.83
N LYS A 104 -1.36 -18.81 -14.06
CA LYS A 104 -1.61 -20.21 -14.36
C LYS A 104 -0.73 -21.09 -13.48
N SER A 105 -1.35 -21.97 -12.71
CA SER A 105 -0.66 -22.90 -11.83
C SER A 105 -1.58 -24.06 -11.42
N ARG A 106 -1.01 -25.06 -10.76
CA ARG A 106 -1.81 -26.13 -10.13
C ARG A 106 -2.66 -25.65 -8.95
N GLY A 107 -2.33 -24.48 -8.38
CA GLY A 107 -3.07 -23.86 -7.29
C GLY A 107 -4.31 -23.09 -7.73
N VAL A 108 -4.47 -22.82 -9.03
CA VAL A 108 -5.65 -22.12 -9.53
C VAL A 108 -6.91 -22.94 -9.29
N MET A 109 -7.94 -22.30 -8.75
CA MET A 109 -9.23 -22.92 -8.43
C MET A 109 -9.88 -23.57 -9.65
N ARG A 110 -10.78 -24.51 -9.41
CA ARG A 110 -11.62 -25.10 -10.48
C ARG A 110 -12.76 -24.18 -10.91
N GLY A 111 -13.14 -23.26 -10.06
CA GLY A 111 -14.21 -22.31 -10.28
C GLY A 111 -14.99 -21.97 -9.01
N TYR A 112 -15.88 -20.99 -9.10
CA TYR A 112 -16.80 -20.62 -8.05
C TYR A 112 -17.98 -21.60 -7.99
N ARG A 113 -18.28 -22.08 -6.78
CA ARG A 113 -19.35 -23.05 -6.58
C ARG A 113 -20.72 -22.46 -6.98
N ASN A 114 -21.44 -23.17 -7.86
CA ASN A 114 -22.74 -22.78 -8.39
C ASN A 114 -22.75 -21.40 -9.09
N ARG A 115 -21.59 -20.96 -9.63
CA ARG A 115 -21.46 -19.69 -10.34
C ARG A 115 -20.65 -19.88 -11.63
N PRO A 116 -21.24 -20.55 -12.64
CA PRO A 116 -20.52 -20.85 -13.87
C PRO A 116 -20.18 -19.60 -14.69
N GLU A 117 -21.04 -18.59 -14.68
CA GLU A 117 -20.82 -17.35 -15.44
C GLU A 117 -19.66 -16.54 -14.85
N GLU A 118 -19.62 -16.37 -13.52
CA GLU A 118 -18.52 -15.68 -12.85
C GLU A 118 -17.22 -16.50 -12.98
N THR A 119 -17.30 -17.83 -13.02
CA THR A 119 -16.13 -18.66 -13.27
C THR A 119 -15.58 -18.45 -14.68
N ALA A 120 -16.44 -18.48 -15.69
CA ALA A 120 -16.06 -18.25 -17.08
C ALA A 120 -15.50 -16.84 -17.33
N ALA A 121 -15.95 -15.86 -16.54
CA ALA A 121 -15.46 -14.48 -16.62
C ALA A 121 -14.00 -14.32 -16.15
N VAL A 122 -13.51 -15.22 -15.26
CA VAL A 122 -12.17 -15.10 -14.67
C VAL A 122 -11.23 -16.25 -15.06
N LEU A 123 -11.74 -17.38 -15.58
CA LEU A 123 -10.94 -18.53 -15.97
C LEU A 123 -11.07 -18.80 -17.47
N GLU A 124 -9.96 -18.66 -18.20
CA GLU A 124 -9.89 -18.93 -19.63
C GLU A 124 -8.61 -19.72 -19.94
N ASP A 125 -8.74 -20.90 -20.56
CA ASP A 125 -7.62 -21.79 -20.93
C ASP A 125 -6.62 -22.08 -19.79
N GLY A 126 -7.12 -22.17 -18.57
CA GLY A 126 -6.34 -22.41 -17.37
C GLY A 126 -5.63 -21.15 -16.82
N TRP A 127 -5.87 -20.00 -17.42
CA TRP A 127 -5.42 -18.71 -16.91
C TRP A 127 -6.48 -18.08 -16.00
N LEU A 128 -6.08 -17.71 -14.80
CA LEU A 128 -6.89 -16.94 -13.88
C LEU A 128 -6.63 -15.45 -14.10
N ARG A 129 -7.66 -14.70 -14.45
CA ARG A 129 -7.70 -13.24 -14.41
C ARG A 129 -7.84 -12.79 -12.98
N THR A 130 -6.82 -12.15 -12.43
CA THR A 130 -6.79 -11.82 -10.99
C THR A 130 -7.63 -10.59 -10.64
N GLY A 131 -7.89 -9.74 -11.61
CA GLY A 131 -8.47 -8.42 -11.37
C GLY A 131 -7.49 -7.42 -10.75
N ASP A 132 -6.23 -7.80 -10.56
CA ASP A 132 -5.16 -6.92 -10.06
C ASP A 132 -4.27 -6.49 -11.23
N ILE A 133 -3.86 -5.22 -11.24
CA ILE A 133 -2.98 -4.62 -12.23
C ILE A 133 -1.57 -4.60 -11.67
N GLY A 134 -0.58 -4.88 -12.51
CA GLY A 134 0.80 -4.90 -12.07
C GLY A 134 1.80 -4.55 -13.15
N GLU A 135 3.04 -4.43 -12.72
CA GLU A 135 4.21 -4.26 -13.58
C GLU A 135 5.34 -5.17 -13.12
N VAL A 136 6.17 -5.60 -14.06
CA VAL A 136 7.32 -6.46 -13.78
C VAL A 136 8.58 -5.70 -14.13
N ASP A 137 9.52 -5.69 -13.19
CA ASP A 137 10.81 -5.08 -13.45
C ASP A 137 11.73 -5.98 -14.28
N PRO A 138 12.85 -5.46 -14.83
CA PRO A 138 13.78 -6.24 -15.65
C PRO A 138 14.40 -7.45 -14.94
N GLU A 139 14.33 -7.51 -13.61
CA GLU A 139 14.84 -8.62 -12.80
C GLU A 139 13.75 -9.65 -12.46
N GLY A 140 12.52 -9.43 -12.93
CA GLY A 140 11.38 -10.35 -12.78
C GLY A 140 10.58 -10.18 -11.48
N PHE A 141 10.75 -9.07 -10.75
CA PHE A 141 9.96 -8.76 -9.56
C PHE A 141 8.63 -8.11 -9.95
N LEU A 142 7.54 -8.70 -9.48
CA LEU A 142 6.20 -8.16 -9.68
C LEU A 142 5.90 -7.07 -8.66
N ARG A 143 5.32 -5.97 -9.13
CA ARG A 143 4.72 -4.92 -8.32
C ARG A 143 3.23 -4.84 -8.63
N ILE A 144 2.39 -4.91 -7.61
CA ILE A 144 0.96 -4.63 -7.75
C ILE A 144 0.79 -3.11 -7.74
N THR A 145 0.10 -2.59 -8.73
CA THR A 145 -0.11 -1.14 -8.87
C THR A 145 -1.52 -0.72 -8.47
N ASP A 146 -2.53 -1.55 -8.76
CA ASP A 146 -3.91 -1.29 -8.37
C ASP A 146 -4.82 -2.52 -8.59
N ARG A 147 -6.12 -2.35 -8.32
CA ARG A 147 -7.18 -3.28 -8.72
C ARG A 147 -7.98 -2.75 -9.90
N LYS A 148 -8.22 -3.61 -10.89
CA LYS A 148 -8.94 -3.26 -12.12
C LYS A 148 -10.33 -2.66 -11.86
N LYS A 149 -11.07 -3.22 -10.90
CA LYS A 149 -12.40 -2.75 -10.50
C LYS A 149 -12.37 -1.41 -9.75
N ASP A 150 -11.24 -1.08 -9.13
CA ASP A 150 -11.08 0.11 -8.30
C ASP A 150 -10.47 1.26 -9.13
N LEU A 151 -9.95 0.97 -10.34
CA LEU A 151 -9.44 2.01 -11.24
C LEU A 151 -10.52 3.06 -11.51
N ILE A 152 -10.18 4.30 -11.25
CA ILE A 152 -10.99 5.46 -11.60
C ILE A 152 -10.80 5.75 -13.08
N LYS A 153 -11.89 5.74 -13.86
CA LYS A 153 -11.88 6.23 -15.24
C LYS A 153 -12.42 7.65 -15.26
N THR A 154 -11.55 8.61 -15.48
CA THR A 154 -11.94 10.03 -15.59
C THR A 154 -12.82 10.27 -16.81
N SER A 155 -13.57 11.39 -16.84
CA SER A 155 -14.38 11.80 -18.01
C SER A 155 -13.55 11.98 -19.28
N GLY A 156 -12.25 12.25 -19.16
CA GLY A 156 -11.29 12.30 -20.27
C GLY A 156 -10.76 10.93 -20.70
N GLY A 157 -11.30 9.82 -20.17
CA GLY A 157 -10.90 8.45 -20.53
C GLY A 157 -9.55 8.00 -19.96
N LYS A 158 -8.94 8.77 -19.05
CA LYS A 158 -7.69 8.40 -18.37
C LYS A 158 -7.99 7.56 -17.14
N TYR A 159 -7.15 6.57 -16.89
CA TYR A 159 -7.22 5.74 -15.68
C TYR A 159 -6.35 6.34 -14.58
N VAL A 160 -6.88 6.33 -13.36
CA VAL A 160 -6.18 6.74 -12.13
C VAL A 160 -6.26 5.58 -11.14
N ALA A 161 -5.14 5.29 -10.52
CA ALA A 161 -4.96 4.27 -9.51
C ALA A 161 -5.24 4.86 -8.10
N PRO A 162 -6.47 4.76 -7.54
CA PRO A 162 -6.82 5.43 -6.29
C PRO A 162 -5.99 4.95 -5.12
N GLN A 163 -5.79 3.64 -4.98
CA GLN A 163 -5.04 3.06 -3.85
C GLN A 163 -3.60 3.57 -3.78
N LYS A 164 -2.96 3.83 -4.92
CA LYS A 164 -1.62 4.43 -4.97
C LYS A 164 -1.60 5.83 -4.34
N LEU A 165 -2.60 6.65 -4.64
CA LEU A 165 -2.72 8.01 -4.10
C LEU A 165 -3.07 7.97 -2.61
N GLU A 166 -4.02 7.13 -2.23
CA GLU A 166 -4.48 6.93 -0.86
C GLU A 166 -3.34 6.49 0.06
N ASN A 167 -2.61 5.44 -0.34
CA ASN A 167 -1.48 4.92 0.44
C ASN A 167 -0.34 5.94 0.55
N LYS A 168 -0.05 6.68 -0.54
CA LYS A 168 1.00 7.71 -0.51
C LYS A 168 0.62 8.84 0.46
N LEU A 169 -0.63 9.33 0.42
CA LEU A 169 -1.07 10.39 1.32
C LEU A 169 -1.08 9.95 2.79
N LYS A 170 -1.52 8.72 3.08
CA LYS A 170 -1.45 8.13 4.43
C LYS A 170 -0.02 8.05 4.97
N ALA A 171 0.93 7.66 4.13
CA ALA A 171 2.33 7.52 4.53
C ALA A 171 3.02 8.88 4.79
N MET A 172 2.48 9.99 4.26
CA MET A 172 3.08 11.32 4.41
C MET A 172 2.85 11.95 5.78
N SER A 173 1.89 11.46 6.59
CA SER A 173 1.56 12.09 7.85
C SER A 173 0.94 11.13 8.86
N PRO A 174 1.36 11.15 10.13
CA PRO A 174 0.74 10.36 11.18
C PRO A 174 -0.68 10.83 11.54
N TYR A 175 -1.05 12.04 11.15
CA TYR A 175 -2.38 12.61 11.43
C TYR A 175 -3.48 12.07 10.54
N VAL A 176 -3.13 11.40 9.42
CA VAL A 176 -4.07 10.82 8.48
C VAL A 176 -4.31 9.35 8.82
N SER A 177 -5.57 8.97 9.08
CA SER A 177 -5.98 7.58 9.33
C SER A 177 -6.29 6.87 8.02
N GLN A 178 -7.32 7.33 7.30
CA GLN A 178 -7.75 6.75 6.03
C GLN A 178 -7.92 7.83 4.97
N VAL A 179 -7.82 7.40 3.73
CA VAL A 179 -8.06 8.25 2.55
C VAL A 179 -8.90 7.46 1.57
N LEU A 180 -9.90 8.10 0.98
CA LEU A 180 -10.68 7.57 -0.14
C LEU A 180 -10.61 8.55 -1.30
N VAL A 181 -10.06 8.12 -2.42
CA VAL A 181 -9.99 8.93 -3.64
C VAL A 181 -11.17 8.61 -4.55
N HIS A 182 -11.88 9.62 -5.00
CA HIS A 182 -13.01 9.52 -5.92
C HIS A 182 -12.80 10.42 -7.14
N GLY A 183 -13.21 9.93 -8.32
CA GLY A 183 -13.07 10.69 -9.58
C GLY A 183 -13.69 9.99 -10.79
N ASN A 184 -14.40 8.87 -10.57
CA ASN A 184 -15.00 8.11 -11.66
C ASN A 184 -16.01 8.96 -12.44
N ALA A 185 -15.85 9.00 -13.76
CA ALA A 185 -16.62 9.85 -14.69
C ALA A 185 -16.54 11.36 -14.34
N ARG A 186 -15.52 11.81 -13.57
CA ARG A 186 -15.30 13.21 -13.24
C ARG A 186 -14.09 13.79 -13.97
N ASN A 187 -13.99 15.12 -14.03
CA ASN A 187 -12.87 15.81 -14.66
C ASN A 187 -11.61 15.86 -13.81
N TYR A 188 -11.70 15.51 -12.53
CA TYR A 188 -10.61 15.53 -11.55
C TYR A 188 -10.90 14.56 -10.40
N CYS A 189 -9.85 14.22 -9.65
CA CYS A 189 -9.97 13.47 -8.42
C CYS A 189 -10.26 14.37 -7.23
N SER A 190 -11.03 13.85 -6.27
CA SER A 190 -11.27 14.43 -4.95
C SER A 190 -10.96 13.38 -3.89
N ALA A 191 -10.68 13.79 -2.66
CA ALA A 191 -10.40 12.89 -1.56
C ALA A 191 -11.29 13.14 -0.35
N LEU A 192 -11.67 12.05 0.32
CA LEU A 192 -12.17 12.08 1.69
C LEU A 192 -11.03 11.60 2.59
N ILE A 193 -10.76 12.33 3.66
CA ILE A 193 -9.65 12.07 4.58
C ILE A 193 -10.21 11.93 5.97
N THR A 194 -9.82 10.91 6.70
CA THR A 194 -10.11 10.77 8.13
C THR A 194 -8.85 10.99 8.94
N LEU A 195 -9.01 11.45 10.18
CA LEU A 195 -7.92 11.79 11.07
C LEU A 195 -7.61 10.62 12.02
N ASN A 196 -6.33 10.45 12.33
CA ASN A 196 -5.89 9.56 13.40
C ASN A 196 -6.17 10.23 14.74
N GLU A 197 -7.11 9.68 15.50
CA GLU A 197 -7.62 10.26 16.75
C GLU A 197 -6.52 10.52 17.77
N ASP A 198 -5.63 9.54 17.99
CA ASP A 198 -4.55 9.65 18.98
C ASP A 198 -3.53 10.73 18.61
N GLU A 199 -3.14 10.80 17.33
CA GLU A 199 -2.09 11.70 16.89
C GLU A 199 -2.60 13.13 16.69
N ILE A 200 -3.81 13.29 16.16
CA ILE A 200 -4.40 14.62 15.98
C ILE A 200 -4.85 15.22 17.31
N GLY A 201 -5.29 14.39 18.28
CA GLY A 201 -5.62 14.83 19.64
C GLY A 201 -4.42 15.44 20.34
N LYS A 202 -3.27 14.77 20.32
CA LYS A 202 -2.01 15.31 20.88
C LYS A 202 -1.62 16.63 20.21
N TRP A 203 -1.70 16.67 18.88
CA TRP A 203 -1.41 17.90 18.14
C TRP A 203 -2.36 19.04 18.52
N ALA A 204 -3.66 18.74 18.70
CA ALA A 204 -4.67 19.73 19.10
C ALA A 204 -4.39 20.31 20.48
N GLU A 205 -4.01 19.47 21.47
CA GLU A 205 -3.60 19.91 22.79
C GLU A 205 -2.37 20.83 22.72
N ASP A 206 -1.33 20.44 21.99
CA ASP A 206 -0.10 21.22 21.83
C ASP A 206 -0.32 22.56 21.10
N ASN A 207 -1.38 22.68 20.29
CA ASN A 207 -1.73 23.89 19.53
C ASN A 207 -2.90 24.69 20.15
N GLY A 208 -3.28 24.38 21.39
CA GLY A 208 -4.25 25.18 22.15
C GLY A 208 -5.71 24.95 21.77
N LEU A 209 -6.02 23.87 21.07
CA LEU A 209 -7.40 23.47 20.72
C LEU A 209 -8.05 22.60 21.82
N GLY A 210 -7.27 22.18 22.82
CA GLY A 210 -7.73 21.36 23.94
C GLY A 210 -8.17 19.95 23.52
N ASP A 211 -8.97 19.30 24.37
CA ASP A 211 -9.57 17.99 24.12
C ASP A 211 -10.81 18.12 23.19
N ALA A 212 -10.57 18.48 21.94
CA ALA A 212 -11.61 18.63 20.94
C ALA A 212 -11.94 17.30 20.26
N SER A 213 -13.22 17.00 20.08
CA SER A 213 -13.65 15.80 19.36
C SER A 213 -13.24 15.82 17.88
N LEU A 214 -13.10 14.63 17.26
CA LEU A 214 -12.78 14.52 15.83
C LEU A 214 -13.73 15.34 14.94
N SER A 215 -15.00 15.43 15.28
CA SER A 215 -15.97 16.21 14.53
C SER A 215 -15.68 17.71 14.55
N VAL A 216 -15.21 18.23 15.68
CA VAL A 216 -14.79 19.63 15.81
C VAL A 216 -13.47 19.87 15.07
N LEU A 217 -12.52 18.95 15.20
CA LEU A 217 -11.22 19.02 14.53
C LEU A 217 -11.34 18.93 13.01
N ALA A 218 -12.26 18.13 12.49
CA ALA A 218 -12.48 18.00 11.04
C ALA A 218 -12.95 19.30 10.37
N GLU A 219 -13.65 20.15 11.10
CA GLU A 219 -14.12 21.47 10.62
C GLU A 219 -13.15 22.62 10.95
N ASN A 220 -12.07 22.34 11.71
CA ASN A 220 -11.14 23.35 12.19
C ASN A 220 -10.19 23.79 11.08
N GLU A 221 -10.06 25.12 10.88
CA GLU A 221 -9.19 25.71 9.85
C GLU A 221 -7.70 25.39 10.08
N ALA A 222 -7.23 25.31 11.33
CA ALA A 222 -5.84 24.95 11.62
C ALA A 222 -5.53 23.50 11.26
N VAL A 223 -6.47 22.58 11.50
CA VAL A 223 -6.34 21.17 11.04
C VAL A 223 -6.36 21.11 9.52
N ARG A 224 -7.23 21.89 8.87
CA ARG A 224 -7.23 21.96 7.40
C ARG A 224 -5.89 22.46 6.86
N ALA A 225 -5.32 23.51 7.46
CA ALA A 225 -4.02 24.07 7.11
C ALA A 225 -2.86 23.08 7.37
N LEU A 226 -3.02 22.13 8.27
CA LEU A 226 -2.07 21.03 8.51
C LEU A 226 -2.11 19.98 7.39
N ILE A 227 -3.30 19.68 6.85
CA ILE A 227 -3.50 18.61 5.85
C ILE A 227 -3.29 19.13 4.41
N GLU A 228 -3.65 20.37 4.12
CA GLU A 228 -3.60 20.94 2.76
C GLU A 228 -2.21 20.84 2.11
N PRO A 229 -1.09 21.17 2.78
CA PRO A 229 0.27 21.01 2.22
C PRO A 229 0.64 19.57 1.87
N LEU A 230 0.06 18.58 2.54
CA LEU A 230 0.28 17.16 2.22
C LEU A 230 -0.35 16.82 0.86
N VAL A 231 -1.58 17.29 0.62
CA VAL A 231 -2.28 17.11 -0.66
C VAL A 231 -1.55 17.85 -1.79
N GLU A 232 -1.05 19.06 -1.53
CA GLU A 232 -0.25 19.82 -2.50
C GLU A 232 1.07 19.11 -2.84
N SER A 233 1.77 18.61 -1.83
CA SER A 233 3.01 17.84 -2.01
C SER A 233 2.77 16.54 -2.77
N LEU A 234 1.68 15.82 -2.47
CA LEU A 234 1.29 14.65 -3.25
C LEU A 234 1.07 15.02 -4.72
N ASN A 235 0.34 16.10 -4.97
CA ASN A 235 -0.02 16.56 -6.31
C ASN A 235 1.18 16.99 -7.16
N ALA A 236 2.28 17.44 -6.55
CA ALA A 236 3.47 17.92 -7.25
C ALA A 236 4.12 16.85 -8.14
N ASP A 237 4.00 15.58 -7.75
CA ASP A 237 4.58 14.42 -8.45
C ASP A 237 3.60 13.73 -9.41
N LEU A 238 2.35 14.22 -9.51
CA LEU A 238 1.28 13.54 -10.23
C LEU A 238 1.03 14.14 -11.62
N ALA A 239 0.57 13.32 -12.55
CA ALA A 239 0.02 13.81 -13.80
C ALA A 239 -1.26 14.64 -13.53
N ARG A 240 -1.51 15.66 -14.36
CA ARG A 240 -2.61 16.60 -14.16
C ARG A 240 -3.99 15.95 -13.95
N TYR A 241 -4.23 14.81 -14.57
CA TYR A 241 -5.51 14.08 -14.47
C TYR A 241 -5.60 13.22 -13.19
N GLU A 242 -4.48 12.94 -12.51
CA GLU A 242 -4.41 12.20 -11.24
C GLU A 242 -4.54 13.12 -10.02
N THR A 243 -4.34 14.44 -10.21
CA THR A 243 -4.27 15.38 -9.07
C THR A 243 -5.59 15.48 -8.31
N ILE A 244 -5.49 15.48 -6.98
CA ILE A 244 -6.60 15.73 -6.06
C ILE A 244 -6.86 17.23 -6.03
N LYS A 245 -7.98 17.68 -6.59
CA LYS A 245 -8.35 19.10 -6.70
C LYS A 245 -9.15 19.60 -5.50
N LYS A 246 -9.84 18.70 -4.80
CA LYS A 246 -10.64 19.01 -3.63
C LYS A 246 -10.52 17.88 -2.62
N PHE A 247 -10.54 18.22 -1.35
CA PHE A 247 -10.66 17.23 -0.29
C PHE A 247 -11.61 17.70 0.80
N ALA A 248 -12.16 16.75 1.54
CA ALA A 248 -12.91 16.98 2.76
C ALA A 248 -12.33 16.12 3.88
N ILE A 249 -12.25 16.70 5.08
CA ILE A 249 -11.90 15.96 6.29
C ILE A 249 -13.22 15.50 6.91
N LEU A 250 -13.31 14.21 7.23
CA LEU A 250 -14.52 13.61 7.78
C LEU A 250 -14.50 13.64 9.32
N PRO A 251 -15.69 13.76 9.95
CA PRO A 251 -15.81 13.85 11.41
C PRO A 251 -15.57 12.53 12.15
N ALA A 252 -15.46 11.42 11.42
CA ALA A 252 -15.22 10.09 11.97
C ALA A 252 -14.49 9.23 10.94
N ASP A 253 -13.87 8.13 11.40
CA ASP A 253 -13.26 7.15 10.51
C ASP A 253 -14.32 6.39 9.70
N PHE A 254 -13.90 5.74 8.60
CA PHE A 254 -14.82 4.95 7.80
C PHE A 254 -15.34 3.77 8.62
N ALA A 255 -16.65 3.52 8.56
CA ALA A 255 -17.23 2.29 9.12
C ALA A 255 -16.70 1.06 8.36
N GLN A 256 -16.32 0.03 9.12
CA GLN A 256 -15.92 -1.26 8.56
C GLN A 256 -17.15 -2.06 8.11
#